data_34ddde89e8f268dcd9c90a56f2a150c8
#
_entry.id   34ddde89e8f268dcd9c90a56f2a150c8
#
_cell.length_a   1.000
_cell.length_b   1.000
_cell.length_c   1.000
_cell.angle_alpha   90.00
_cell.angle_beta   90.00
_cell.angle_gamma   90.00
#
_symmetry.space_group_name_H-M   'P 1'
#
loop_
_entity.id
_entity.type
_entity.pdbx_description
1 polymer ?
#
loop_
_entity_poly.entity_id
_entity_poly.type
_entity_poly.pdbx_seq_one_letter_code
_entity_poly.pdbx_strand_id
1 'polypeptide(L)'
;MMTIPISRLPGEKRRKPIMSEFSSLVRRHFKIVMAGLAGLGMTLTSAFAAGNACDGIKVEATKARKQEYATLVASALNNKVKPARVKFITIMENGNWSAAYVSTPVSDDGVMFFQTVDGKKQFRDVWGGYAEPSEKPELVSWAKKLGAPQDLAKCFAEQVTE
;
A
#
# COMPACT_ATOMS: atom_id res chain seq x y z
N MET A 1 29.11 25.93 -34.30
CA MET A 1 28.82 24.51 -34.44
C MET A 1 29.93 23.73 -33.75
N MET A 2 29.72 23.27 -32.54
CA MET A 2 30.66 22.41 -31.80
C MET A 2 29.99 21.10 -31.50
N THR A 3 30.46 20.03 -32.11
CA THR A 3 30.02 18.68 -31.99
C THR A 3 30.72 18.03 -30.80
N ILE A 4 29.98 17.58 -29.79
CA ILE A 4 30.52 16.87 -28.63
C ILE A 4 30.46 15.35 -28.92
N PRO A 5 31.56 14.60 -28.78
CA PRO A 5 31.57 13.16 -29.01
C PRO A 5 31.02 12.41 -27.79
N ILE A 6 30.14 11.45 -28.09
CA ILE A 6 29.56 10.51 -27.13
C ILE A 6 30.62 9.45 -26.78
N SER A 7 31.14 9.49 -25.55
CA SER A 7 32.04 8.46 -25.02
C SER A 7 31.24 7.24 -24.59
N ARG A 8 31.51 6.10 -25.22
CA ARG A 8 30.99 4.79 -24.80
C ARG A 8 31.62 4.37 -23.48
N LEU A 9 30.80 3.99 -22.52
CA LEU A 9 31.23 3.29 -21.31
C LEU A 9 31.47 1.81 -21.61
N PRO A 10 32.59 1.21 -21.19
CA PRO A 10 32.87 -0.21 -21.34
C PRO A 10 32.40 -0.99 -20.12
N GLY A 11 31.79 -2.16 -20.35
CA GLY A 11 31.84 -3.29 -19.41
C GLY A 11 30.62 -3.60 -18.59
N GLU A 12 29.51 -3.95 -19.24
CA GLU A 12 28.46 -4.73 -18.59
C GLU A 12 28.87 -6.21 -18.56
N LYS A 13 29.39 -6.63 -17.41
CA LYS A 13 29.77 -8.03 -17.13
C LYS A 13 28.50 -8.84 -16.82
N ARG A 14 28.01 -9.59 -17.81
CA ARG A 14 26.95 -10.58 -17.64
C ARG A 14 27.32 -11.57 -16.53
N ARG A 15 26.64 -11.53 -15.41
CA ARG A 15 26.67 -12.60 -14.40
C ARG A 15 25.73 -13.71 -14.88
N LYS A 16 26.31 -14.88 -15.15
CA LYS A 16 25.58 -16.11 -15.42
C LYS A 16 24.79 -16.54 -14.19
N PRO A 17 23.58 -17.10 -14.34
CA PRO A 17 22.84 -17.68 -13.23
C PRO A 17 23.53 -18.98 -12.79
N ILE A 18 23.87 -19.06 -11.52
CA ILE A 18 24.30 -20.29 -10.87
C ILE A 18 23.05 -21.10 -10.57
N MET A 19 22.66 -21.93 -11.52
CA MET A 19 21.73 -23.03 -11.34
C MET A 19 22.56 -24.29 -11.50
N SER A 20 22.80 -24.97 -10.42
CA SER A 20 22.86 -26.44 -10.36
C SER A 20 23.50 -26.89 -9.04
N GLU A 21 22.99 -27.99 -8.58
CA GLU A 21 23.55 -28.90 -7.59
C GLU A 21 23.13 -28.72 -6.14
N PHE A 22 21.87 -29.03 -5.88
CA PHE A 22 21.53 -29.78 -4.66
C PHE A 22 20.52 -30.88 -5.00
N SER A 23 20.99 -31.85 -5.75
CA SER A 23 20.27 -33.11 -5.95
C SER A 23 21.23 -34.26 -5.60
N SER A 24 20.82 -35.06 -4.67
CA SER A 24 21.42 -36.31 -4.19
C SER A 24 22.13 -36.18 -2.85
N LEU A 25 21.43 -36.51 -1.78
CA LEU A 25 21.81 -37.42 -0.72
C LEU A 25 20.77 -37.38 0.41
N VAL A 26 19.74 -38.15 0.34
CA VAL A 26 19.18 -38.93 1.47
C VAL A 26 18.14 -39.92 0.91
N ARG A 27 18.62 -40.95 0.23
CA ARG A 27 17.91 -42.23 0.22
C ARG A 27 18.53 -43.09 1.32
N ARG A 28 17.94 -43.12 2.48
CA ARG A 28 18.12 -44.23 3.43
C ARG A 28 16.82 -44.49 4.16
N HIS A 29 16.20 -45.58 3.73
CA HIS A 29 15.46 -46.56 4.51
C HIS A 29 14.77 -46.09 5.79
N PHE A 30 13.48 -45.94 5.72
CA PHE A 30 12.64 -46.17 6.87
C PHE A 30 11.50 -47.10 6.46
N LYS A 31 11.74 -48.40 6.68
CA LYS A 31 10.66 -49.39 6.72
C LYS A 31 9.95 -49.18 8.05
N ILE A 32 8.76 -48.67 8.06
CA ILE A 32 7.90 -48.63 9.23
C ILE A 32 6.59 -49.34 8.92
N VAL A 33 6.46 -50.33 9.67
CA VAL A 33 5.34 -51.19 10.02
C VAL A 33 3.98 -50.50 9.99
N MET A 34 3.07 -51.10 9.22
CA MET A 34 1.63 -50.86 9.30
C MET A 34 1.12 -51.32 10.67
N ALA A 35 0.67 -50.40 11.48
CA ALA A 35 -0.26 -50.73 12.58
C ALA A 35 -1.37 -49.69 12.49
N GLY A 36 -2.58 -50.17 12.19
CA GLY A 36 -3.77 -49.36 12.02
C GLY A 36 -4.22 -48.69 13.31
N LEU A 37 -4.59 -47.43 13.20
CA LEU A 37 -5.55 -46.78 14.08
C LEU A 37 -6.42 -45.83 13.21
N ALA A 38 -7.68 -46.21 13.06
CA ALA A 38 -8.70 -45.34 12.51
C ALA A 38 -8.93 -44.17 13.48
N GLY A 39 -8.15 -43.11 13.30
CA GLY A 39 -8.35 -41.82 13.98
C GLY A 39 -9.25 -40.93 13.10
N LEU A 40 -10.48 -40.67 13.53
CA LEU A 40 -11.32 -39.59 12.97
C LEU A 40 -10.56 -38.27 13.13
N GLY A 41 -9.81 -37.88 12.12
CA GLY A 41 -9.18 -36.57 12.06
C GLY A 41 -10.25 -35.52 11.75
N MET A 42 -10.82 -34.90 12.79
CA MET A 42 -11.52 -33.61 12.64
C MET A 42 -10.48 -32.58 12.15
N THR A 43 -10.46 -32.34 10.85
CA THR A 43 -9.77 -31.19 10.28
C THR A 43 -10.53 -29.94 10.74
N LEU A 44 -10.03 -29.31 11.80
CA LEU A 44 -10.41 -27.94 12.16
C LEU A 44 -9.95 -27.04 11.00
N THR A 45 -10.77 -26.84 10.01
CA THR A 45 -10.62 -25.77 9.05
C THR A 45 -10.85 -24.46 9.81
N SER A 46 -9.78 -23.86 10.27
CA SER A 46 -9.80 -22.47 10.75
C SER A 46 -10.22 -21.61 9.55
N ALA A 47 -11.50 -21.30 9.47
CA ALA A 47 -11.98 -20.23 8.61
C ALA A 47 -11.34 -18.94 9.16
N PHE A 48 -10.24 -18.51 8.57
CA PHE A 48 -9.78 -17.13 8.73
C PHE A 48 -10.90 -16.26 8.19
N ALA A 49 -11.69 -15.68 9.09
CA ALA A 49 -12.58 -14.58 8.72
C ALA A 49 -11.67 -13.53 8.08
N ALA A 50 -11.89 -13.25 6.81
CA ALA A 50 -11.24 -12.11 6.15
C ALA A 50 -11.72 -10.87 6.91
N GLY A 51 -10.87 -10.35 7.79
CA GLY A 51 -11.14 -9.10 8.51
C GLY A 51 -11.34 -7.99 7.48
N ASN A 52 -12.16 -6.99 7.83
CA ASN A 52 -12.31 -5.80 6.99
C ASN A 52 -10.92 -5.14 6.82
N ALA A 53 -10.56 -4.77 5.60
CA ALA A 53 -9.26 -4.16 5.30
C ALA A 53 -8.99 -2.88 6.10
N CYS A 54 -10.04 -2.24 6.61
CA CYS A 54 -9.97 -1.05 7.45
C CYS A 54 -10.07 -1.33 8.95
N ASP A 55 -10.00 -2.60 9.39
CA ASP A 55 -10.02 -2.92 10.82
C ASP A 55 -8.85 -2.23 11.55
N GLY A 56 -9.16 -1.56 12.66
CA GLY A 56 -8.18 -0.79 13.42
C GLY A 56 -7.81 0.58 12.83
N ILE A 57 -8.35 0.93 11.67
CA ILE A 57 -8.19 2.25 11.06
C ILE A 57 -9.35 3.15 11.48
N LYS A 58 -9.04 4.35 11.90
CA LYS A 58 -10.07 5.35 12.15
C LYS A 58 -10.54 5.95 10.83
N VAL A 59 -11.64 5.44 10.30
CA VAL A 59 -12.27 5.89 9.05
C VAL A 59 -13.41 6.82 9.39
N GLU A 60 -13.21 8.12 9.19
CA GLU A 60 -14.18 9.13 9.63
C GLU A 60 -13.98 10.48 8.93
N ALA A 61 -15.04 11.09 8.45
CA ALA A 61 -15.01 12.42 7.84
C ALA A 61 -15.90 13.41 8.61
N THR A 62 -15.66 13.56 9.93
CA THR A 62 -16.37 14.53 10.77
C THR A 62 -16.16 15.95 10.29
N LYS A 63 -17.06 16.86 10.69
CA LYS A 63 -16.97 18.28 10.33
C LYS A 63 -15.63 18.90 10.75
N ALA A 64 -15.15 18.59 11.97
CA ALA A 64 -13.89 19.12 12.49
C ALA A 64 -12.71 18.64 11.64
N ARG A 65 -12.66 17.33 11.30
CA ARG A 65 -11.61 16.77 10.45
C ARG A 65 -11.63 17.32 9.04
N LYS A 66 -12.82 17.45 8.43
CA LYS A 66 -12.96 18.09 7.12
C LYS A 66 -12.38 19.51 7.11
N GLN A 67 -12.61 20.28 8.16
CA GLN A 67 -12.05 21.64 8.28
C GLN A 67 -10.52 21.62 8.40
N GLU A 68 -9.97 20.74 9.24
CA GLU A 68 -8.52 20.55 9.40
C GLU A 68 -7.87 20.17 8.06
N TYR A 69 -8.34 19.09 7.46
CA TYR A 69 -7.76 18.57 6.21
C TYR A 69 -8.00 19.47 4.99
N ALA A 70 -9.08 20.27 4.95
CA ALA A 70 -9.35 21.17 3.84
C ALA A 70 -8.22 22.19 3.63
N THR A 71 -7.66 22.71 4.72
CA THR A 71 -6.52 23.63 4.66
C THR A 71 -5.24 22.90 4.20
N LEU A 72 -5.00 21.69 4.69
CA LEU A 72 -3.84 20.88 4.30
C LEU A 72 -3.88 20.50 2.81
N VAL A 73 -5.05 20.05 2.33
CA VAL A 73 -5.26 19.72 0.92
C VAL A 73 -5.07 20.96 0.03
N ALA A 74 -5.67 22.09 0.40
CA ALA A 74 -5.49 23.33 -0.37
C ALA A 74 -4.02 23.75 -0.44
N SER A 75 -3.29 23.67 0.67
CA SER A 75 -1.86 23.96 0.74
C SER A 75 -1.03 23.02 -0.12
N ALA A 76 -1.30 21.70 -0.07
CA ALA A 76 -0.61 20.71 -0.89
C ALA A 76 -0.84 20.91 -2.40
N LEU A 77 -1.99 21.48 -2.77
CA LEU A 77 -2.33 21.88 -4.15
C LEU A 77 -1.85 23.32 -4.50
N ASN A 78 -0.87 23.84 -3.76
CA ASN A 78 -0.35 25.20 -3.95
C ASN A 78 -1.44 26.29 -3.94
N ASN A 79 -2.47 26.10 -3.11
CA ASN A 79 -3.64 26.99 -2.98
C ASN A 79 -4.43 27.25 -4.29
N LYS A 80 -4.30 26.34 -5.27
CA LYS A 80 -5.12 26.39 -6.50
C LYS A 80 -6.60 26.12 -6.23
N VAL A 81 -6.93 25.52 -5.09
CA VAL A 81 -8.28 25.28 -4.61
C VAL A 81 -8.50 25.96 -3.26
N LYS A 82 -9.67 26.60 -3.09
CA LYS A 82 -10.06 27.12 -1.77
C LYS A 82 -10.44 25.97 -0.84
N PRO A 83 -10.08 25.99 0.46
CA PRO A 83 -10.44 24.92 1.40
C PRO A 83 -11.94 24.56 1.37
N ALA A 84 -12.82 25.53 1.25
CA ALA A 84 -14.28 25.32 1.16
C ALA A 84 -14.76 24.59 -0.10
N ARG A 85 -13.89 24.40 -1.10
CA ARG A 85 -14.21 23.69 -2.34
C ARG A 85 -13.68 22.25 -2.36
N VAL A 86 -12.94 21.84 -1.33
CA VAL A 86 -12.50 20.46 -1.15
C VAL A 86 -13.67 19.63 -0.63
N LYS A 87 -14.04 18.59 -1.37
CA LYS A 87 -15.04 17.60 -0.94
C LYS A 87 -14.30 16.37 -0.42
N PHE A 88 -14.73 15.84 0.71
CA PHE A 88 -14.15 14.65 1.32
C PHE A 88 -15.06 13.44 1.09
N ILE A 89 -14.51 12.39 0.51
CA ILE A 89 -15.13 11.08 0.38
C ILE A 89 -14.92 10.36 1.72
N THR A 90 -13.65 10.22 2.14
CA THR A 90 -13.32 9.68 3.47
C THR A 90 -11.99 10.24 4.00
N ILE A 91 -11.75 10.06 5.30
CA ILE A 91 -10.46 10.36 5.95
C ILE A 91 -10.10 9.13 6.79
N MET A 92 -8.92 8.58 6.57
CA MET A 92 -8.38 7.40 7.25
C MET A 92 -7.19 7.81 8.11
N GLU A 93 -7.09 7.33 9.35
CA GLU A 93 -5.95 7.63 10.23
C GLU A 93 -5.46 6.37 10.94
N ASN A 94 -4.12 6.24 11.00
CA ASN A 94 -3.43 5.19 11.72
C ASN A 94 -2.14 5.74 12.33
N GLY A 95 -2.13 5.89 13.66
CA GLY A 95 -0.98 6.46 14.37
C GLY A 95 -0.65 7.88 13.91
N ASN A 96 0.57 8.07 13.46
CA ASN A 96 1.05 9.36 12.94
C ASN A 96 0.82 9.53 11.42
N TRP A 97 0.14 8.60 10.77
CA TRP A 97 -0.21 8.66 9.36
C TRP A 97 -1.70 8.88 9.16
N SER A 98 -2.02 9.54 8.06
CA SER A 98 -3.39 9.72 7.61
C SER A 98 -3.47 9.81 6.09
N ALA A 99 -4.63 9.49 5.55
CA ALA A 99 -4.95 9.58 4.15
C ALA A 99 -6.34 10.22 3.98
N ALA A 100 -6.43 11.23 3.13
CA ALA A 100 -7.69 11.92 2.82
C ALA A 100 -8.08 11.66 1.37
N TYR A 101 -9.19 10.95 1.16
CA TYR A 101 -9.77 10.74 -0.17
C TYR A 101 -10.65 11.94 -0.49
N VAL A 102 -10.27 12.69 -1.49
CA VAL A 102 -10.85 13.99 -1.80
C VAL A 102 -11.20 14.14 -3.28
N SER A 103 -12.22 14.95 -3.54
CA SER A 103 -12.61 15.47 -4.85
C SER A 103 -12.41 16.98 -4.86
N THR A 104 -11.82 17.52 -5.92
CA THR A 104 -11.58 18.95 -6.07
C THR A 104 -11.95 19.43 -7.48
N PRO A 105 -12.23 20.72 -7.68
CA PRO A 105 -12.55 21.24 -9.01
C PRO A 105 -11.32 21.40 -9.93
N VAL A 106 -10.11 21.09 -9.47
CA VAL A 106 -8.84 21.32 -10.19
C VAL A 106 -8.07 20.06 -10.52
N SER A 107 -8.54 18.90 -10.05
CA SER A 107 -7.96 17.58 -10.30
C SER A 107 -9.04 16.51 -10.17
N ASP A 108 -8.78 15.34 -10.74
CA ASP A 108 -9.55 14.12 -10.47
C ASP A 108 -9.53 13.76 -8.99
N ASP A 109 -10.45 12.88 -8.59
CA ASP A 109 -10.50 12.34 -7.24
C ASP A 109 -9.17 11.65 -6.90
N GLY A 110 -8.72 11.82 -5.66
CA GLY A 110 -7.44 11.26 -5.26
C GLY A 110 -7.27 11.16 -3.75
N VAL A 111 -6.35 10.31 -3.32
CA VAL A 111 -6.02 10.11 -1.92
C VAL A 111 -4.70 10.77 -1.59
N MET A 112 -4.76 11.77 -0.73
CA MET A 112 -3.59 12.54 -0.28
C MET A 112 -3.09 12.00 1.05
N PHE A 113 -1.83 11.59 1.09
CA PHE A 113 -1.17 11.05 2.29
C PHE A 113 -0.46 12.14 3.08
N PHE A 114 -0.63 12.07 4.40
CA PHE A 114 0.00 12.98 5.35
C PHE A 114 0.67 12.19 6.47
N GLN A 115 1.76 12.72 6.99
CA GLN A 115 2.42 12.20 8.18
C GLN A 115 2.55 13.30 9.22
N THR A 116 2.22 12.99 10.46
CA THR A 116 2.46 13.90 11.59
C THR A 116 3.93 13.77 12.03
N VAL A 117 4.67 14.85 11.88
CA VAL A 117 6.07 14.99 12.32
C VAL A 117 6.11 16.22 13.23
N ASP A 118 6.65 16.06 14.43
CA ASP A 118 6.71 17.13 15.45
C ASP A 118 5.35 17.81 15.70
N GLY A 119 4.29 17.00 15.75
CA GLY A 119 2.92 17.47 15.98
C GLY A 119 2.25 18.15 14.79
N LYS A 120 2.91 18.26 13.64
CA LYS A 120 2.37 18.91 12.44
C LYS A 120 2.15 17.89 11.32
N LYS A 121 0.97 17.90 10.70
CA LYS A 121 0.69 17.09 9.51
C LYS A 121 1.42 17.66 8.30
N GLN A 122 2.24 16.85 7.68
CA GLN A 122 3.01 17.17 6.47
C GLN A 122 2.50 16.32 5.31
N PHE A 123 2.25 16.95 4.17
CA PHE A 123 1.92 16.24 2.94
C PHE A 123 3.11 15.36 2.50
N ARG A 124 2.81 14.14 2.08
CA ARG A 124 3.80 13.18 1.62
C ARG A 124 3.69 12.91 0.14
N ASP A 125 2.53 12.47 -0.31
CA ASP A 125 2.26 12.20 -1.72
C ASP A 125 0.77 12.11 -1.98
N VAL A 126 0.39 12.02 -3.25
CA VAL A 126 -0.99 11.83 -3.69
C VAL A 126 -1.07 10.68 -4.68
N TRP A 127 -2.03 9.79 -4.47
CA TRP A 127 -2.46 8.84 -5.46
C TRP A 127 -3.75 9.37 -6.10
N GLY A 128 -3.83 9.34 -7.43
CA GLY A 128 -5.01 9.79 -8.16
C GLY A 128 -5.34 8.86 -9.32
N GLY A 129 -6.61 8.83 -9.68
CA GLY A 129 -7.12 8.01 -10.75
C GLY A 129 -8.12 6.95 -10.28
N TYR A 130 -8.40 6.01 -11.16
CA TYR A 130 -9.23 4.84 -10.92
C TYR A 130 -8.33 3.61 -10.77
N ALA A 131 -8.69 2.70 -9.89
CA ALA A 131 -8.03 1.42 -9.73
C ALA A 131 -9.04 0.28 -9.69
N GLU A 132 -8.68 -0.84 -10.31
CA GLU A 132 -9.47 -2.05 -10.25
C GLU A 132 -9.12 -2.90 -9.01
N PRO A 133 -10.02 -3.77 -8.54
CA PRO A 133 -9.74 -4.65 -7.39
C PRO A 133 -8.49 -5.52 -7.55
N SER A 134 -8.09 -5.85 -8.77
CA SER A 134 -6.86 -6.60 -9.09
C SER A 134 -5.58 -5.81 -8.79
N GLU A 135 -5.65 -4.48 -8.75
CA GLU A 135 -4.51 -3.58 -8.51
C GLU A 135 -4.25 -3.30 -7.02
N LYS A 136 -5.10 -3.80 -6.11
CA LYS A 136 -4.92 -3.64 -4.65
C LYS A 136 -3.49 -3.94 -4.15
N PRO A 137 -2.80 -5.03 -4.59
CA PRO A 137 -1.44 -5.31 -4.14
C PRO A 137 -0.44 -4.21 -4.52
N GLU A 138 -0.60 -3.61 -5.69
CA GLU A 138 0.27 -2.52 -6.18
C GLU A 138 0.02 -1.24 -5.40
N LEU A 139 -1.24 -0.91 -5.12
CA LEU A 139 -1.63 0.23 -4.28
C LEU A 139 -1.05 0.11 -2.87
N VAL A 140 -1.17 -1.07 -2.25
CA VAL A 140 -0.57 -1.35 -0.93
C VAL A 140 0.95 -1.18 -0.99
N SER A 141 1.60 -1.72 -2.03
CA SER A 141 3.05 -1.60 -2.22
C SER A 141 3.48 -0.14 -2.37
N TRP A 142 2.74 0.65 -3.15
CA TRP A 142 3.00 2.07 -3.35
C TRP A 142 2.90 2.86 -2.02
N ALA A 143 1.80 2.71 -1.27
CA ALA A 143 1.63 3.41 0.00
C ALA A 143 2.70 3.02 1.03
N LYS A 144 3.12 1.75 1.06
CA LYS A 144 4.22 1.28 1.92
C LYS A 144 5.57 1.89 1.53
N LYS A 145 5.83 2.15 0.25
CA LYS A 145 7.05 2.84 -0.20
C LYS A 145 7.11 4.28 0.30
N LEU A 146 5.97 4.93 0.54
CA LEU A 146 5.91 6.25 1.19
C LEU A 146 6.26 6.19 2.69
N GLY A 147 6.24 5.00 3.29
CA GLY A 147 6.40 4.76 4.72
C GLY A 147 5.08 4.65 5.48
N ALA A 148 3.94 4.59 4.80
CA ALA A 148 2.64 4.41 5.44
C ALA A 148 2.54 3.03 6.11
N PRO A 149 1.87 2.91 7.29
CA PRO A 149 1.62 1.64 7.95
C PRO A 149 0.84 0.68 7.03
N GLN A 150 1.13 -0.61 7.15
CA GLN A 150 0.54 -1.63 6.29
C GLN A 150 -1.00 -1.64 6.34
N ASP A 151 -1.58 -1.44 7.52
CA ASP A 151 -3.03 -1.47 7.68
C ASP A 151 -3.69 -0.24 7.04
N LEU A 152 -3.07 0.95 7.16
CA LEU A 152 -3.52 2.13 6.41
C LEU A 152 -3.41 1.92 4.90
N ALA A 153 -2.32 1.30 4.43
CA ALA A 153 -2.13 1.00 3.01
C ALA A 153 -3.18 0.02 2.47
N LYS A 154 -3.56 -1.00 3.25
CA LYS A 154 -4.64 -1.94 2.88
C LYS A 154 -6.01 -1.25 2.85
N CYS A 155 -6.32 -0.46 3.88
CA CYS A 155 -7.58 0.29 3.94
C CYS A 155 -7.68 1.28 2.78
N PHE A 156 -6.61 2.00 2.45
CA PHE A 156 -6.55 2.86 1.28
C PHE A 156 -6.86 2.09 -0.01
N ALA A 157 -6.19 0.96 -0.24
CA ALA A 157 -6.40 0.15 -1.44
C ALA A 157 -7.84 -0.35 -1.54
N GLU A 158 -8.49 -0.69 -0.42
CA GLU A 158 -9.91 -1.07 -0.39
C GLU A 158 -10.79 0.10 -0.81
N GLN A 159 -10.59 1.29 -0.21
CA GLN A 159 -11.43 2.47 -0.42
C GLN A 159 -11.39 3.03 -1.85
N VAL A 160 -10.33 2.80 -2.60
CA VAL A 160 -10.20 3.33 -3.99
C VAL A 160 -10.58 2.31 -5.05
N THR A 161 -10.87 1.07 -4.65
CA THR A 161 -11.28 -0.02 -5.56
C THR A 161 -12.72 -0.49 -5.32
N GLU A 162 -13.44 0.12 -4.38
CA GLU A 162 -14.88 -0.04 -4.18
C GLU A 162 -15.65 0.84 -5.17
#